data_b31694ee255a07350c6d7dba68c69e08
#
_entry.id   b31694ee255a07350c6d7dba68c69e08
#
_cell.length_a   1.000
_cell.length_b   1.000
_cell.length_c   1.000
_cell.angle_alpha   90.00
_cell.angle_beta   90.00
_cell.angle_gamma   90.00
#
_symmetry.space_group_name_H-M   'P 1'
#
loop_
_entity.id
_entity.type
_entity.pdbx_description
1 polymer ?
#
loop_
_entity_poly.entity_id
_entity_poly.type
_entity_poly.pdbx_seq_one_letter_code
_entity_poly.pdbx_strand_id
1 'polypeptide(L)'
;MLDGNFSSNNKVWAAGVSGGLWSITNIENASSEWTKVSDFWDTLNITSVATDPTDANIIYIGTGEKRGMGLKGFGVWKTSDGGSTWNQLSSSTGFKWIDTIIVRDEGGVGAVYVGGGRSLSEGEYTGINGLQKSTDGGATWTEVLGEIAAGSSHHVTDLEIDSNNRLIVGTRTNTFG
;
A
#
# COMPACT_ATOMS: atom_id res chain seq x y z
N MET A 1 -8.45 -6.88 5.23
CA MET A 1 -7.39 -6.88 6.27
C MET A 1 -8.05 -6.72 7.65
N LEU A 2 -7.59 -7.44 8.65
CA LEU A 2 -7.99 -7.19 10.04
C LEU A 2 -7.39 -5.87 10.52
N ASP A 3 -8.14 -5.14 11.34
CA ASP A 3 -7.65 -3.93 12.02
C ASP A 3 -6.53 -4.29 13.01
N GLY A 4 -5.59 -3.40 13.27
CA GLY A 4 -4.51 -3.64 14.23
C GLY A 4 -5.00 -3.87 15.67
N ASN A 5 -6.18 -3.37 16.01
CA ASN A 5 -6.87 -3.60 17.29
C ASN A 5 -8.00 -4.63 17.19
N PHE A 6 -7.96 -5.55 16.21
CA PHE A 6 -9.05 -6.48 15.91
C PHE A 6 -9.53 -7.26 17.12
N SER A 7 -8.61 -7.70 17.99
CA SER A 7 -8.96 -8.44 19.21
C SER A 7 -9.87 -7.68 20.19
N SER A 8 -9.94 -6.35 20.07
CA SER A 8 -10.75 -5.49 20.93
C SER A 8 -11.95 -4.86 20.21
N ASN A 9 -11.89 -4.69 18.90
CA ASN A 9 -12.90 -3.96 18.16
C ASN A 9 -13.58 -4.78 17.04
N ASN A 10 -13.06 -5.97 16.72
CA ASN A 10 -13.51 -6.83 15.62
C ASN A 10 -13.68 -6.07 14.29
N LYS A 11 -12.85 -5.01 14.08
CA LYS A 11 -12.90 -4.15 12.90
C LYS A 11 -12.15 -4.78 11.73
N VAL A 12 -12.75 -4.68 10.55
CA VAL A 12 -12.16 -5.16 9.30
C VAL A 12 -12.15 -4.06 8.26
N TRP A 13 -11.08 -4.01 7.49
CA TRP A 13 -10.92 -3.14 6.33
C TRP A 13 -11.04 -3.94 5.04
N ALA A 14 -11.79 -3.42 4.08
CA ALA A 14 -11.89 -3.96 2.73
C ALA A 14 -11.50 -2.88 1.72
N ALA A 15 -10.66 -3.25 0.78
CA ALA A 15 -10.19 -2.38 -0.29
C ALA A 15 -10.57 -2.96 -1.65
N GLY A 16 -10.97 -2.10 -2.56
CA GLY A 16 -11.34 -2.46 -3.92
C GLY A 16 -10.74 -1.52 -4.94
N VAL A 17 -10.25 -2.09 -6.04
CA VAL A 17 -9.60 -1.34 -7.13
C VAL A 17 -10.51 -0.28 -7.76
N SER A 18 -11.81 -0.49 -7.76
CA SER A 18 -12.80 0.49 -8.24
C SER A 18 -13.88 0.80 -7.19
N GLY A 19 -13.77 0.19 -6.01
CA GLY A 19 -14.77 0.30 -4.93
C GLY A 19 -14.34 1.19 -3.77
N GLY A 20 -13.07 1.61 -3.72
CA GLY A 20 -12.51 2.40 -2.63
C GLY A 20 -12.24 1.61 -1.36
N LEU A 21 -12.12 2.33 -0.24
CA LEU A 21 -11.88 1.79 1.09
C LEU A 21 -13.17 1.71 1.89
N TRP A 22 -13.38 0.58 2.52
CA TRP A 22 -14.52 0.30 3.38
C TRP A 22 -14.05 -0.22 4.73
N SER A 23 -14.82 0.04 5.77
CA SER A 23 -14.62 -0.57 7.07
C SER A 23 -15.92 -1.06 7.67
N ILE A 24 -15.84 -2.10 8.48
CA ILE A 24 -16.92 -2.58 9.32
C ILE A 24 -16.42 -2.69 10.75
N THR A 25 -17.16 -2.15 11.70
CA THR A 25 -16.88 -2.28 13.12
C THR A 25 -17.63 -3.49 13.65
N ASN A 26 -16.95 -4.34 14.40
CA ASN A 26 -17.54 -5.57 14.97
C ASN A 26 -18.18 -6.46 13.88
N ILE A 27 -17.33 -7.05 13.04
CA ILE A 27 -17.78 -7.91 11.92
C ILE A 27 -18.57 -9.16 12.40
N GLU A 28 -18.44 -9.56 13.65
CA GLU A 28 -19.18 -10.68 14.23
C GLU A 28 -20.63 -10.34 14.57
N ASN A 29 -20.99 -9.07 14.64
CA ASN A 29 -22.35 -8.64 14.86
C ASN A 29 -23.12 -8.56 13.53
N ALA A 30 -24.14 -9.39 13.38
CA ALA A 30 -24.97 -9.46 12.17
C ALA A 30 -25.71 -8.15 11.81
N SER A 31 -25.80 -7.21 12.75
CA SER A 31 -26.41 -5.89 12.52
C SER A 31 -25.38 -4.82 12.13
N SER A 32 -24.09 -5.15 12.08
CA SER A 32 -23.06 -4.21 11.64
C SER A 32 -23.12 -4.00 10.12
N GLU A 33 -22.89 -2.77 9.70
CA GLU A 33 -22.90 -2.40 8.29
C GLU A 33 -21.52 -1.91 7.85
N TRP A 34 -21.21 -2.14 6.56
CA TRP A 34 -20.03 -1.60 5.94
C TRP A 34 -20.18 -0.10 5.71
N THR A 35 -19.19 0.65 6.19
CA THR A 35 -19.10 2.10 5.99
C THR A 35 -18.02 2.40 4.96
N LYS A 36 -18.36 3.20 3.96
CA LYS A 36 -17.38 3.66 2.97
C LYS A 36 -16.58 4.81 3.55
N VAL A 37 -15.24 4.73 3.36
CA VAL A 37 -14.27 5.65 3.95
C VAL A 37 -13.76 6.65 2.91
N SER A 38 -13.66 6.24 1.65
CA SER A 38 -12.95 6.96 0.58
C SER A 38 -13.84 7.73 -0.40
N ASP A 39 -15.09 8.08 -0.02
CA ASP A 39 -16.04 8.70 -0.95
C ASP A 39 -15.59 10.03 -1.56
N PHE A 40 -14.74 10.77 -0.86
CA PHE A 40 -14.30 12.10 -1.26
C PHE A 40 -12.82 12.15 -1.64
N TRP A 41 -12.20 10.99 -1.88
CA TRP A 41 -10.80 10.94 -2.32
C TRP A 41 -10.70 11.06 -3.84
N ASP A 42 -9.56 11.58 -4.31
CA ASP A 42 -9.27 11.73 -5.74
C ASP A 42 -9.16 10.38 -6.48
N THR A 43 -9.09 9.28 -5.74
CA THR A 43 -9.04 7.93 -6.29
C THR A 43 -9.80 6.92 -5.43
N LEU A 44 -10.45 5.98 -6.11
CA LEU A 44 -11.04 4.78 -5.49
C LEU A 44 -10.21 3.52 -5.75
N ASN A 45 -9.04 3.65 -6.40
CA ASN A 45 -8.22 2.53 -6.83
C ASN A 45 -7.29 2.08 -5.71
N ILE A 46 -7.81 1.38 -4.72
CA ILE A 46 -7.03 0.91 -3.59
C ILE A 46 -6.64 -0.54 -3.81
N THR A 47 -5.34 -0.79 -3.82
CA THR A 47 -4.75 -2.09 -4.15
C THR A 47 -4.21 -2.82 -2.94
N SER A 48 -3.80 -2.09 -1.90
CA SER A 48 -3.20 -2.70 -0.72
C SER A 48 -3.47 -1.88 0.54
N VAL A 49 -3.58 -2.55 1.68
CA VAL A 49 -3.78 -1.96 3.00
C VAL A 49 -2.81 -2.62 3.98
N ALA A 50 -2.10 -1.86 4.80
CA ALA A 50 -1.18 -2.38 5.81
C ALA A 50 -1.28 -1.59 7.12
N THR A 51 -1.33 -2.29 8.24
CA THR A 51 -1.25 -1.70 9.59
C THR A 51 0.19 -1.72 10.08
N ASP A 52 0.59 -0.67 10.78
CA ASP A 52 1.88 -0.61 11.46
C ASP A 52 1.86 -1.54 12.69
N PRO A 53 2.76 -2.53 12.78
CA PRO A 53 2.81 -3.44 13.91
C PRO A 53 3.28 -2.76 15.22
N THR A 54 3.89 -1.57 15.14
CA THR A 54 4.36 -0.81 16.30
C THR A 54 3.31 0.16 16.84
N ASP A 55 2.32 0.56 16.01
CA ASP A 55 1.17 1.39 16.41
C ASP A 55 -0.07 1.02 15.56
N ALA A 56 -1.01 0.35 16.16
CA ALA A 56 -2.24 -0.10 15.49
C ALA A 56 -3.15 1.05 14.96
N ASN A 57 -2.93 2.29 15.38
CA ASN A 57 -3.65 3.45 14.83
C ASN A 57 -3.05 3.93 13.50
N ILE A 58 -1.84 3.48 13.17
CA ILE A 58 -1.19 3.83 11.92
C ILE A 58 -1.52 2.79 10.86
N ILE A 59 -2.16 3.24 9.78
CA ILE A 59 -2.51 2.37 8.65
C ILE A 59 -2.09 3.08 7.36
N TYR A 60 -1.56 2.32 6.43
CA TYR A 60 -1.18 2.79 5.10
C TYR A 60 -2.02 2.09 4.05
N ILE A 61 -2.31 2.81 2.96
CA ILE A 61 -2.94 2.24 1.77
C ILE A 61 -2.16 2.61 0.52
N GLY A 62 -2.05 1.66 -0.38
CA GLY A 62 -1.48 1.84 -1.71
C GLY A 62 -2.57 2.03 -2.75
N THR A 63 -2.31 2.88 -3.73
CA THR A 63 -3.26 3.20 -4.79
C THR A 63 -2.68 2.97 -6.18
N GLY A 64 -3.58 2.71 -7.14
CA GLY A 64 -3.26 2.56 -8.56
C GLY A 64 -3.13 1.11 -9.00
N GLU A 65 -3.86 0.73 -10.03
CA GLU A 65 -3.91 -0.61 -10.59
C GLU A 65 -3.34 -0.59 -12.02
N LYS A 66 -2.25 -1.32 -12.24
CA LYS A 66 -1.60 -1.43 -13.55
C LYS A 66 -2.23 -2.50 -14.43
N ARG A 67 -2.79 -3.55 -13.83
CA ARG A 67 -3.45 -4.65 -14.53
C ARG A 67 -4.89 -4.26 -14.84
N GLY A 68 -5.44 -4.77 -15.90
CA GLY A 68 -6.82 -4.49 -16.28
C GLY A 68 -7.00 -3.10 -16.89
N MET A 69 -7.59 -2.17 -16.18
CA MET A 69 -7.94 -0.84 -16.71
C MET A 69 -6.79 0.18 -16.68
N GLY A 70 -5.65 -0.14 -16.06
CA GLY A 70 -4.49 0.76 -15.98
C GLY A 70 -4.79 2.07 -15.24
N LEU A 71 -5.57 1.99 -14.16
CA LEU A 71 -6.01 3.15 -13.40
C LEU A 71 -4.86 3.70 -12.56
N LYS A 72 -4.37 4.89 -12.92
CA LYS A 72 -3.29 5.57 -12.19
C LYS A 72 -3.73 5.87 -10.76
N GLY A 73 -2.86 5.56 -9.80
CA GLY A 73 -3.02 5.92 -8.40
C GLY A 73 -2.41 7.27 -8.06
N PHE A 74 -2.59 7.64 -6.82
CA PHE A 74 -2.12 8.89 -6.22
C PHE A 74 -1.12 8.63 -5.08
N GLY A 75 -0.37 7.54 -5.17
CA GLY A 75 0.64 7.18 -4.18
C GLY A 75 0.05 6.51 -2.94
N VAL A 76 0.70 6.75 -1.80
CA VAL A 76 0.35 6.19 -0.50
C VAL A 76 -0.49 7.18 0.29
N TRP A 77 -1.53 6.69 0.95
CA TRP A 77 -2.29 7.42 1.95
C TRP A 77 -2.05 6.82 3.32
N LYS A 78 -2.12 7.66 4.36
CA LYS A 78 -1.84 7.29 5.74
C LYS A 78 -2.92 7.83 6.67
N THR A 79 -3.29 7.04 7.66
CA THR A 79 -3.95 7.49 8.88
C THR A 79 -3.02 7.31 10.07
N SER A 80 -3.21 8.11 11.12
CA SER A 80 -2.54 7.98 12.42
C SER A 80 -3.55 7.99 13.57
N ASP A 81 -4.82 7.84 13.27
CA ASP A 81 -5.95 7.91 14.22
C ASP A 81 -6.97 6.75 14.04
N GLY A 82 -6.46 5.59 13.60
CA GLY A 82 -7.28 4.39 13.41
C GLY A 82 -8.30 4.51 12.27
N GLY A 83 -8.01 5.38 11.29
CA GLY A 83 -8.83 5.55 10.08
C GLY A 83 -9.91 6.62 10.20
N SER A 84 -9.86 7.48 11.22
CA SER A 84 -10.79 8.60 11.36
C SER A 84 -10.48 9.71 10.37
N THR A 85 -9.19 9.98 10.15
CA THR A 85 -8.71 10.90 9.11
C THR A 85 -7.63 10.25 8.25
N TRP A 86 -7.54 10.67 6.98
CA TRP A 86 -6.59 10.12 6.02
C TRP A 86 -5.90 11.24 5.26
N ASN A 87 -4.60 11.12 5.08
CA ASN A 87 -3.79 12.08 4.36
C ASN A 87 -2.95 11.39 3.29
N GLN A 88 -2.91 11.97 2.09
CA GLN A 88 -1.99 11.57 1.05
C GLN A 88 -0.57 11.96 1.42
N LEU A 89 0.37 11.03 1.28
CA LEU A 89 1.79 11.32 1.47
C LEU A 89 2.36 11.97 0.20
N SER A 90 2.66 13.26 0.27
CA SER A 90 3.16 14.05 -0.86
C SER A 90 4.46 13.51 -1.45
N SER A 91 5.30 12.87 -0.63
CA SER A 91 6.54 12.19 -1.02
C SER A 91 6.34 10.98 -1.94
N SER A 92 5.12 10.43 -2.00
CA SER A 92 4.77 9.23 -2.78
C SER A 92 3.87 9.49 -3.99
N THR A 93 3.59 10.74 -4.32
CA THR A 93 2.67 11.09 -5.44
C THR A 93 3.13 10.57 -6.80
N GLY A 94 4.43 10.29 -6.96
CA GLY A 94 5.00 9.64 -8.12
C GLY A 94 4.74 8.12 -8.21
N PHE A 95 4.28 7.48 -7.13
CA PHE A 95 4.00 6.05 -7.08
C PHE A 95 2.63 5.74 -7.71
N LYS A 96 2.59 5.65 -9.04
CA LYS A 96 1.33 5.58 -9.81
C LYS A 96 0.67 4.20 -9.80
N TRP A 97 1.45 3.14 -9.57
CA TRP A 97 0.95 1.76 -9.54
C TRP A 97 1.58 1.01 -8.39
N ILE A 98 0.88 0.99 -7.26
CA ILE A 98 1.28 0.24 -6.07
C ILE A 98 0.52 -1.09 -6.12
N ASP A 99 1.25 -2.20 -6.21
CA ASP A 99 0.64 -3.53 -6.16
C ASP A 99 0.52 -4.02 -4.71
N THR A 100 1.49 -3.65 -3.86
CA THR A 100 1.55 -4.15 -2.49
C THR A 100 2.22 -3.14 -1.54
N ILE A 101 1.77 -3.12 -0.31
CA ILE A 101 2.34 -2.35 0.79
C ILE A 101 2.35 -3.21 2.05
N ILE A 102 3.44 -3.14 2.80
CA ILE A 102 3.56 -3.83 4.09
C ILE A 102 4.35 -2.96 5.07
N VAL A 103 4.07 -3.11 6.35
CA VAL A 103 4.86 -2.47 7.41
C VAL A 103 5.52 -3.54 8.26
N ARG A 104 6.83 -3.43 8.43
CA ARG A 104 7.64 -4.35 9.23
C ARG A 104 8.17 -3.66 10.47
N ASP A 105 8.09 -4.32 11.63
CA ASP A 105 8.79 -3.84 12.81
C ASP A 105 10.29 -4.05 12.67
N GLU A 106 11.04 -2.96 12.65
CA GLU A 106 12.51 -2.94 12.62
C GLU A 106 13.06 -2.32 13.91
N GLY A 107 12.96 -3.08 14.99
CA GLY A 107 13.47 -2.66 16.30
C GLY A 107 12.63 -1.55 16.96
N GLY A 108 11.33 -1.61 16.83
CA GLY A 108 10.36 -0.62 17.35
C GLY A 108 10.05 0.52 16.38
N VAL A 109 10.55 0.43 15.14
CA VAL A 109 10.22 1.36 14.05
C VAL A 109 9.38 0.64 13.01
N GLY A 110 8.22 1.15 12.69
CA GLY A 110 7.40 0.68 11.59
C GLY A 110 8.00 1.07 10.23
N ALA A 111 8.79 0.17 9.65
CA ALA A 111 9.37 0.37 8.33
C ALA A 111 8.35 0.03 7.23
N VAL A 112 7.97 1.01 6.44
CA VAL A 112 6.99 0.87 5.36
C VAL A 112 7.70 0.42 4.09
N TYR A 113 7.24 -0.66 3.49
CA TYR A 113 7.71 -1.15 2.21
C TYR A 113 6.60 -1.05 1.17
N VAL A 114 6.90 -0.46 0.03
CA VAL A 114 5.95 -0.26 -1.07
C VAL A 114 6.53 -0.90 -2.32
N GLY A 115 5.81 -1.87 -2.85
CA GLY A 115 6.14 -2.57 -4.08
C GLY A 115 5.16 -2.25 -5.19
N GLY A 116 5.66 -2.24 -6.40
CA GLY A 116 4.83 -2.02 -7.57
C GLY A 116 5.66 -2.03 -8.85
N GLY A 117 5.10 -1.44 -9.88
CA GLY A 117 5.75 -1.36 -11.17
C GLY A 117 5.72 0.03 -11.75
N ARG A 118 6.52 0.24 -12.78
CA ARG A 118 6.45 1.45 -13.60
C ARG A 118 5.99 1.12 -15.03
N SER A 119 5.50 2.10 -15.70
CA SER A 119 5.08 2.00 -17.10
C SER A 119 5.57 3.18 -17.87
N LEU A 120 5.85 2.98 -19.14
CA LEU A 120 6.06 4.06 -20.08
C LEU A 120 4.69 4.70 -20.39
N SER A 121 4.52 5.96 -20.04
CA SER A 121 3.32 6.73 -20.32
C SER A 121 3.74 8.10 -20.84
N GLU A 122 3.23 8.47 -22.02
CA GLU A 122 3.51 9.77 -22.64
C GLU A 122 5.00 10.05 -22.86
N GLY A 123 5.81 9.00 -23.10
CA GLY A 123 7.25 9.10 -23.33
C GLY A 123 8.10 9.10 -22.08
N GLU A 124 7.50 9.02 -20.89
CA GLU A 124 8.21 8.97 -19.61
C GLU A 124 7.90 7.70 -18.82
N TYR A 125 8.90 7.17 -18.12
CA TYR A 125 8.68 6.11 -17.16
C TYR A 125 8.10 6.70 -15.88
N THR A 126 6.88 6.29 -15.53
CA THR A 126 6.19 6.70 -14.31
C THR A 126 5.88 5.49 -13.43
N GLY A 127 5.74 5.72 -12.13
CA GLY A 127 5.44 4.67 -11.14
C GLY A 127 6.63 4.33 -10.26
N ILE A 128 6.52 3.21 -9.57
CA ILE A 128 7.54 2.74 -8.63
C ILE A 128 8.63 1.98 -9.39
N ASN A 129 9.89 2.26 -9.08
CA ASN A 129 11.00 1.45 -9.51
C ASN A 129 11.29 0.37 -8.44
N GLY A 130 10.67 -0.80 -8.61
CA GLY A 130 10.88 -1.94 -7.73
C GLY A 130 10.28 -1.80 -6.34
N LEU A 131 11.12 -1.85 -5.31
CA LEU A 131 10.75 -1.79 -3.90
C LEU A 131 11.29 -0.52 -3.26
N GLN A 132 10.42 0.25 -2.66
CA GLN A 132 10.75 1.45 -1.89
C GLN A 132 10.56 1.19 -0.40
N LYS A 133 11.43 1.78 0.43
CA LYS A 133 11.38 1.69 1.89
C LYS A 133 11.35 3.08 2.51
N SER A 134 10.55 3.24 3.55
CA SER A 134 10.55 4.40 4.44
C SER A 134 10.65 3.96 5.89
N THR A 135 11.45 4.65 6.71
CA THR A 135 11.56 4.45 8.16
C THR A 135 11.12 5.67 8.96
N ASP A 136 10.58 6.67 8.28
CA ASP A 136 10.12 7.95 8.85
C ASP A 136 8.61 8.18 8.63
N GLY A 137 7.87 7.09 8.51
CA GLY A 137 6.41 7.14 8.34
C GLY A 137 5.95 7.62 6.97
N GLY A 138 6.81 7.48 5.95
CA GLY A 138 6.52 7.86 4.57
C GLY A 138 6.93 9.29 4.22
N ALA A 139 7.71 9.97 5.06
CA ALA A 139 8.22 11.30 4.75
C ALA A 139 9.30 11.26 3.66
N THR A 140 10.17 10.25 3.71
CA THR A 140 11.19 9.99 2.67
C THR A 140 11.21 8.52 2.25
N TRP A 141 11.69 8.25 1.04
CA TRP A 141 11.74 6.91 0.46
C TRP A 141 13.12 6.61 -0.09
N THR A 142 13.57 5.37 0.12
CA THR A 142 14.81 4.82 -0.41
C THR A 142 14.50 3.59 -1.25
N GLU A 143 15.03 3.53 -2.46
CA GLU A 143 14.97 2.35 -3.29
C GLU A 143 15.84 1.24 -2.71
N VAL A 144 15.24 0.07 -2.44
CA VAL A 144 15.96 -1.09 -1.87
C VAL A 144 16.02 -2.27 -2.83
N LEU A 145 15.23 -2.25 -3.89
CA LEU A 145 15.29 -3.19 -5.00
C LEU A 145 14.90 -2.45 -6.28
N GLY A 146 15.88 -2.02 -7.03
CA GLY A 146 15.72 -1.13 -8.17
C GLY A 146 15.89 -1.79 -9.54
N GLU A 147 16.68 -1.18 -10.40
CA GLU A 147 16.88 -1.63 -11.77
C GLU A 147 17.64 -2.95 -11.87
N ILE A 148 17.21 -3.82 -12.78
CA ILE A 148 17.93 -5.05 -13.18
C ILE A 148 18.96 -4.70 -14.25
N ALA A 149 18.57 -3.81 -15.18
CA ALA A 149 19.39 -3.29 -16.29
C ALA A 149 18.78 -1.97 -16.76
N ALA A 150 19.51 -1.21 -17.59
CA ALA A 150 19.02 0.06 -18.09
C ALA A 150 17.60 -0.06 -18.71
N GLY A 151 16.65 0.63 -18.10
CA GLY A 151 15.24 0.62 -18.52
C GLY A 151 14.38 -0.54 -18.02
N SER A 152 14.95 -1.54 -17.34
CA SER A 152 14.23 -2.67 -16.74
C SER A 152 14.23 -2.56 -15.22
N SER A 153 13.06 -2.62 -14.59
CA SER A 153 12.94 -2.65 -13.13
C SER A 153 12.29 -3.95 -12.66
N HIS A 154 12.59 -4.33 -11.42
CA HIS A 154 11.79 -5.35 -10.74
C HIS A 154 10.36 -4.84 -10.58
N HIS A 155 9.39 -5.56 -11.11
CA HIS A 155 8.00 -5.31 -10.77
C HIS A 155 7.68 -6.16 -9.53
N VAL A 156 7.60 -5.50 -8.38
CA VAL A 156 7.25 -6.16 -7.12
C VAL A 156 5.74 -6.32 -7.07
N THR A 157 5.30 -7.56 -7.00
CA THR A 157 3.86 -7.91 -7.06
C THR A 157 3.31 -8.39 -5.74
N ASP A 158 4.20 -8.79 -4.82
CA ASP A 158 3.81 -9.30 -3.52
C ASP A 158 4.89 -9.08 -2.47
N LEU A 159 4.48 -8.87 -1.22
CA LEU A 159 5.34 -8.70 -0.06
C LEU A 159 4.75 -9.47 1.11
N GLU A 160 5.58 -10.25 1.78
CA GLU A 160 5.22 -10.97 3.01
C GLU A 160 6.30 -10.82 4.07
N ILE A 161 5.91 -10.96 5.33
CA ILE A 161 6.83 -11.05 6.46
C ILE A 161 6.65 -12.43 7.08
N ASP A 162 7.73 -13.20 7.15
CA ASP A 162 7.71 -14.52 7.78
C ASP A 162 7.78 -14.43 9.33
N SER A 163 7.61 -15.58 9.98
CA SER A 163 7.65 -15.69 11.44
C SER A 163 8.98 -15.30 12.09
N ASN A 164 10.06 -15.17 11.30
CA ASN A 164 11.36 -14.70 11.73
C ASN A 164 11.60 -13.22 11.40
N ASN A 165 10.54 -12.49 11.09
CA ASN A 165 10.58 -11.09 10.69
C ASN A 165 11.42 -10.82 9.44
N ARG A 166 11.49 -11.81 8.49
CA ARG A 166 12.17 -11.62 7.21
C ARG A 166 11.17 -11.17 6.15
N LEU A 167 11.56 -10.16 5.38
CA LEU A 167 10.78 -9.71 4.23
C LEU A 167 10.98 -10.65 3.06
N ILE A 168 9.90 -11.18 2.53
CA ILE A 168 9.84 -12.00 1.31
C ILE A 168 9.27 -11.14 0.21
N VAL A 169 9.96 -11.09 -0.93
CA VAL A 169 9.59 -10.22 -2.05
C VAL A 169 9.29 -11.06 -3.29
N GLY A 170 8.05 -11.02 -3.73
CA GLY A 170 7.62 -11.60 -4.98
C GLY A 170 7.81 -10.61 -6.14
N THR A 171 8.58 -11.00 -7.17
CA THR A 171 8.83 -10.14 -8.32
C THR A 171 8.40 -10.78 -9.64
N ARG A 172 7.99 -9.94 -10.58
CA ARG A 172 7.83 -10.30 -11.97
C ARG A 172 8.82 -9.49 -12.80
N THR A 173 9.63 -10.15 -13.61
CA THR A 173 10.48 -9.45 -14.56
C THR A 173 9.63 -8.84 -15.66
N ASN A 174 9.67 -7.53 -15.82
CA ASN A 174 9.12 -6.87 -17.00
C ASN A 174 10.19 -6.91 -18.11
N THR A 175 10.27 -8.01 -18.81
CA THR A 175 10.89 -7.99 -20.14
C THR A 175 9.81 -7.50 -21.09
N PHE A 176 9.82 -6.22 -21.43
CA PHE A 176 9.20 -5.78 -22.65
C PHE A 176 10.20 -6.11 -23.76
N GLY A 177 9.94 -7.24 -24.44
CA GLY A 177 10.51 -7.50 -25.74
C GLY A 177 9.69 -6.77 -26.78
#